data_3e0b50e98e9daf9ff48000469315b4ea
#
_entry.id   3e0b50e98e9daf9ff48000469315b4ea
#
_cell.length_a   1.000
_cell.length_b   1.000
_cell.length_c   1.000
_cell.angle_alpha   90.00
_cell.angle_beta   90.00
_cell.angle_gamma   90.00
#
_symmetry.space_group_name_H-M   'P 1'
#
loop_
_entity.id
_entity.type
_entity.pdbx_description
1 polymer ?
#
loop_
_entity_poly.entity_id
_entity_poly.type
_entity_poly.pdbx_seq_one_letter_code
_entity_poly.pdbx_strand_id
1 'polypeptide(L)'
;VRTVAMDSTDGLQRGMKVYPTGGPITMPIGEQIKGRLMNVVGDSIDGMKALDRTGAYSIHRDPPKFEDLTTVQEVLFTGIKVIDLLEPYAKGGKIGLFGGAGVGKTVLIQELINNIAKKHNGFSVFAGVGERTREGNDLLREMIESGVIRYGEAFKEGMEKGHWDLSKVDYNELEKSQVSLIFGQMNEPPG
;
A
#
# COMPACT_ATOMS: atom_id res chain seq x y z
N VAL A 1 -0.34 -29.79 16.10
CA VAL A 1 -0.11 -28.72 15.12
C VAL A 1 0.65 -27.61 15.84
N ARG A 2 1.70 -27.08 15.22
CA ARG A 2 2.38 -25.88 15.69
C ARG A 2 1.82 -24.68 14.95
N THR A 3 1.47 -23.64 15.70
CA THR A 3 0.96 -22.40 15.14
C THR A 3 1.79 -21.23 15.69
N VAL A 4 1.86 -20.16 14.95
CA VAL A 4 2.48 -18.90 15.36
C VAL A 4 1.35 -17.88 15.52
N ALA A 5 1.31 -17.22 16.68
CA ALA A 5 0.35 -16.13 16.87
C ALA A 5 0.82 -14.93 16.05
N MET A 6 -0.07 -14.39 15.24
CA MET A 6 0.16 -13.15 14.49
C MET A 6 -0.21 -11.91 15.31
N ASP A 7 -0.97 -12.10 16.37
CA ASP A 7 -1.39 -11.09 17.32
C ASP A 7 -0.92 -11.45 18.74
N SER A 8 -1.31 -10.68 19.77
CA SER A 8 -0.98 -10.97 21.16
C SER A 8 -1.47 -12.36 21.56
N THR A 9 -0.65 -13.04 22.37
CA THR A 9 -1.03 -14.31 23.01
C THR A 9 -1.68 -14.11 24.37
N ASP A 10 -1.90 -12.87 24.79
CA ASP A 10 -2.50 -12.56 26.10
C ASP A 10 -3.89 -13.14 26.19
N GLY A 11 -4.17 -13.82 27.30
CA GLY A 11 -5.46 -14.47 27.54
C GLY A 11 -5.64 -15.85 26.90
N LEU A 12 -4.67 -16.34 26.10
CA LEU A 12 -4.75 -17.71 25.58
C LEU A 12 -4.54 -18.74 26.68
N GLN A 13 -5.46 -19.70 26.77
CA GLN A 13 -5.43 -20.75 27.78
C GLN A 13 -5.53 -22.13 27.14
N ARG A 14 -4.98 -23.13 27.84
CA ARG A 14 -5.12 -24.53 27.44
C ARG A 14 -6.59 -24.93 27.42
N GLY A 15 -7.04 -25.56 26.33
CA GLY A 15 -8.42 -26.02 26.16
C GLY A 15 -9.35 -25.02 25.49
N MET A 16 -8.88 -23.82 25.11
CA MET A 16 -9.67 -22.91 24.28
C MET A 16 -9.94 -23.55 22.90
N LYS A 17 -11.13 -23.26 22.38
CA LYS A 17 -11.51 -23.70 21.03
C LYS A 17 -10.79 -22.88 19.97
N VAL A 18 -10.27 -23.54 18.96
CA VAL A 18 -9.64 -22.95 17.78
C VAL A 18 -10.49 -23.29 16.55
N TYR A 19 -10.77 -22.27 15.76
CA TYR A 19 -11.57 -22.40 14.55
C TYR A 19 -10.68 -22.15 13.32
N PRO A 20 -10.53 -23.14 12.42
CA PRO A 20 -9.78 -22.90 11.18
C PRO A 20 -10.58 -21.99 10.25
N THR A 21 -9.89 -21.09 9.56
CA THR A 21 -10.49 -20.20 8.55
C THR A 21 -10.70 -20.87 7.20
N GLY A 22 -10.18 -22.09 7.03
CA GLY A 22 -10.32 -22.89 5.81
C GLY A 22 -9.36 -22.52 4.68
N GLY A 23 -8.54 -21.50 4.84
CA GLY A 23 -7.59 -21.07 3.82
C GLY A 23 -6.50 -20.13 4.36
N PRO A 24 -5.53 -19.77 3.54
CA PRO A 24 -4.50 -18.80 3.88
C PRO A 24 -5.06 -17.38 3.95
N ILE A 25 -4.23 -16.42 4.36
CA ILE A 25 -4.56 -15.01 4.30
C ILE A 25 -4.84 -14.63 2.84
N THR A 26 -5.89 -13.87 2.62
CA THR A 26 -6.30 -13.38 1.30
C THR A 26 -6.33 -11.87 1.29
N MET A 27 -5.98 -11.28 0.14
CA MET A 27 -6.05 -9.84 -0.07
C MET A 27 -7.20 -9.49 -1.02
N PRO A 28 -7.97 -8.44 -0.72
CA PRO A 28 -9.00 -7.96 -1.63
C PRO A 28 -8.36 -7.45 -2.93
N ILE A 29 -9.11 -7.53 -4.02
CA ILE A 29 -8.66 -7.17 -5.36
C ILE A 29 -9.69 -6.28 -6.06
N GLY A 30 -9.31 -5.76 -7.23
CA GLY A 30 -10.18 -4.98 -8.10
C GLY A 30 -10.12 -3.48 -7.82
N GLU A 31 -11.06 -2.75 -8.40
CA GLU A 31 -11.10 -1.28 -8.34
C GLU A 31 -11.31 -0.75 -6.92
N GLN A 32 -11.96 -1.50 -6.07
CA GLN A 32 -12.29 -1.13 -4.69
C GLN A 32 -11.09 -0.84 -3.79
N ILE A 33 -9.89 -1.32 -4.14
CA ILE A 33 -8.68 -1.09 -3.35
C ILE A 33 -7.99 0.25 -3.68
N LYS A 34 -8.42 0.93 -4.73
CA LYS A 34 -7.84 2.20 -5.16
C LYS A 34 -8.06 3.28 -4.11
N GLY A 35 -7.00 3.96 -3.75
CA GLY A 35 -7.01 5.03 -2.74
C GLY A 35 -7.26 4.57 -1.31
N ARG A 36 -7.29 3.25 -1.06
CA ARG A 36 -7.61 2.68 0.25
C ARG A 36 -6.35 2.37 1.05
N LEU A 37 -6.52 2.43 2.36
CA LEU A 37 -5.51 2.04 3.33
C LEU A 37 -5.94 0.74 4.01
N MET A 38 -5.09 -0.28 3.91
CA MET A 38 -5.33 -1.62 4.44
C MET A 38 -4.27 -2.01 5.47
N ASN A 39 -4.61 -2.94 6.35
CA ASN A 39 -3.66 -3.63 7.20
C ASN A 39 -3.03 -4.83 6.47
N VAL A 40 -2.12 -5.53 7.15
CA VAL A 40 -1.39 -6.69 6.61
C VAL A 40 -2.26 -7.90 6.28
N VAL A 41 -3.48 -7.98 6.82
CA VAL A 41 -4.44 -9.04 6.53
C VAL A 41 -5.52 -8.61 5.52
N GLY A 42 -5.40 -7.40 4.96
CA GLY A 42 -6.29 -6.89 3.93
C GLY A 42 -7.60 -6.28 4.43
N ASP A 43 -7.70 -5.96 5.71
CA ASP A 43 -8.82 -5.19 6.23
C ASP A 43 -8.58 -3.69 6.03
N SER A 44 -9.62 -2.94 5.72
CA SER A 44 -9.51 -1.48 5.61
C SER A 44 -9.35 -0.85 6.99
N ILE A 45 -8.35 0.00 7.14
CA ILE A 45 -8.06 0.76 8.37
C ILE A 45 -8.23 2.27 8.19
N ASP A 46 -8.75 2.68 7.04
CA ASP A 46 -9.01 4.08 6.71
C ASP A 46 -10.31 4.64 7.30
N GLY A 47 -11.06 3.82 8.04
CA GLY A 47 -12.35 4.23 8.64
C GLY A 47 -13.52 4.23 7.65
N MET A 48 -13.31 3.86 6.39
CA MET A 48 -14.35 3.75 5.38
C MET A 48 -14.97 2.34 5.36
N LYS A 49 -15.96 2.14 4.48
CA LYS A 49 -16.64 0.85 4.30
C LYS A 49 -15.63 -0.30 4.09
N ALA A 50 -15.90 -1.44 4.72
CA ALA A 50 -15.10 -2.65 4.55
C ALA A 50 -15.04 -3.06 3.06
N LEU A 51 -13.90 -3.61 2.67
CA LEU A 51 -13.66 -4.11 1.32
C LEU A 51 -14.35 -5.46 1.11
N ASP A 52 -14.91 -5.67 -0.07
CA ASP A 52 -15.45 -6.96 -0.46
C ASP A 52 -14.32 -7.97 -0.69
N ARG A 53 -14.46 -9.14 -0.09
CA ARG A 53 -13.50 -10.25 -0.24
C ARG A 53 -13.90 -11.29 -1.28
N THR A 54 -14.99 -11.04 -2.00
CA THR A 54 -15.41 -11.93 -3.09
C THR A 54 -14.32 -11.97 -4.16
N GLY A 55 -13.79 -13.16 -4.44
CA GLY A 55 -12.68 -13.32 -5.39
C GLY A 55 -11.30 -12.89 -4.88
N ALA A 56 -11.15 -12.62 -3.58
CA ALA A 56 -9.87 -12.28 -2.98
C ALA A 56 -8.78 -13.31 -3.29
N TYR A 57 -7.56 -12.85 -3.50
CA TYR A 57 -6.44 -13.72 -3.82
C TYR A 57 -5.64 -14.11 -2.57
N SER A 58 -5.24 -15.40 -2.52
CA SER A 58 -4.27 -15.85 -1.53
C SER A 58 -2.96 -15.07 -1.66
N ILE A 59 -2.34 -14.74 -0.53
CA ILE A 59 -0.98 -14.17 -0.51
C ILE A 59 0.07 -15.17 -1.01
N HIS A 60 -0.23 -16.47 -0.97
CA HIS A 60 0.61 -17.53 -1.52
C HIS A 60 0.20 -17.82 -2.96
N ARG A 61 1.00 -17.32 -3.91
CA ARG A 61 0.80 -17.51 -5.34
C ARG A 61 2.06 -18.04 -5.98
N ASP A 62 1.89 -18.87 -6.98
CA ASP A 62 3.00 -19.30 -7.83
C ASP A 62 3.55 -18.12 -8.64
N PRO A 63 4.86 -18.09 -8.91
CA PRO A 63 5.45 -17.10 -9.80
C PRO A 63 4.90 -17.28 -11.24
N PRO A 64 4.98 -16.22 -12.07
CA PRO A 64 4.64 -16.31 -13.47
C PRO A 64 5.44 -17.42 -14.16
N LYS A 65 4.84 -18.12 -15.10
CA LYS A 65 5.53 -19.13 -15.89
C LYS A 65 6.61 -18.47 -16.77
N PHE A 66 7.63 -19.23 -17.12
CA PHE A 66 8.73 -18.73 -17.95
C PHE A 66 8.25 -18.18 -19.31
N GLU A 67 7.25 -18.81 -19.89
CA GLU A 67 6.62 -18.40 -21.16
C GLU A 67 5.88 -17.06 -21.10
N ASP A 68 5.47 -16.61 -19.88
CA ASP A 68 4.80 -15.32 -19.64
C ASP A 68 5.80 -14.18 -19.38
N LEU A 69 7.11 -14.49 -19.30
CA LEU A 69 8.13 -13.49 -19.03
C LEU A 69 8.58 -12.80 -20.32
N THR A 70 8.67 -11.48 -20.28
CA THR A 70 9.29 -10.73 -21.38
C THR A 70 10.81 -10.75 -21.24
N THR A 71 11.52 -10.96 -22.35
CA THR A 71 12.98 -10.89 -22.44
C THR A 71 13.48 -9.50 -22.84
N VAL A 72 12.57 -8.61 -23.21
CA VAL A 72 12.93 -7.26 -23.65
C VAL A 72 13.14 -6.38 -22.42
N GLN A 73 14.32 -5.80 -22.32
CA GLN A 73 14.62 -4.80 -21.30
C GLN A 73 14.24 -3.41 -21.79
N GLU A 74 13.32 -2.77 -21.07
CA GLU A 74 12.92 -1.39 -21.30
C GLU A 74 13.26 -0.54 -20.09
N VAL A 75 13.66 0.70 -20.33
CA VAL A 75 13.93 1.67 -19.26
C VAL A 75 12.62 2.27 -18.76
N LEU A 76 12.46 2.30 -17.43
CA LEU A 76 11.40 3.04 -16.77
C LEU A 76 11.90 4.44 -16.44
N PHE A 77 11.43 5.43 -17.19
CA PHE A 77 11.73 6.83 -16.89
C PHE A 77 10.98 7.30 -15.66
N THR A 78 11.73 7.55 -14.59
CA THR A 78 11.17 7.95 -13.29
C THR A 78 10.83 9.43 -13.22
N GLY A 79 11.44 10.25 -14.07
CA GLY A 79 11.34 11.70 -14.04
C GLY A 79 12.29 12.35 -13.01
N ILE A 80 13.08 11.56 -12.31
CA ILE A 80 14.10 12.02 -11.37
C ILE A 80 15.42 11.98 -12.10
N LYS A 81 15.97 13.15 -12.42
CA LYS A 81 17.13 13.31 -13.30
C LYS A 81 18.32 12.46 -12.90
N VAL A 82 18.63 12.39 -11.62
CA VAL A 82 19.79 11.64 -11.12
C VAL A 82 19.62 10.14 -11.33
N ILE A 83 18.41 9.62 -11.17
CA ILE A 83 18.11 8.21 -11.41
C ILE A 83 18.15 7.92 -12.91
N ASP A 84 17.41 8.69 -13.70
CA ASP A 84 17.27 8.44 -15.13
C ASP A 84 18.59 8.57 -15.90
N LEU A 85 19.53 9.38 -15.37
CA LEU A 85 20.82 9.61 -16.00
C LEU A 85 21.93 8.67 -15.52
N LEU A 86 21.99 8.41 -14.20
CA LEU A 86 23.15 7.70 -13.60
C LEU A 86 22.85 6.21 -13.34
N GLU A 87 21.62 5.88 -12.99
CA GLU A 87 21.22 4.52 -12.63
C GLU A 87 19.77 4.26 -13.08
N PRO A 88 19.52 4.20 -14.40
CA PRO A 88 18.16 4.06 -14.94
C PRO A 88 17.52 2.76 -14.51
N TYR A 89 16.25 2.83 -14.15
CA TYR A 89 15.47 1.67 -13.71
C TYR A 89 14.97 0.87 -14.90
N ALA A 90 15.10 -0.46 -14.81
CA ALA A 90 14.48 -1.36 -15.78
C ALA A 90 13.02 -1.65 -15.39
N LYS A 91 12.11 -1.64 -16.37
CA LYS A 91 10.74 -2.13 -16.19
C LYS A 91 10.76 -3.58 -15.74
N GLY A 92 9.99 -3.91 -14.68
CA GLY A 92 9.98 -5.25 -14.09
C GLY A 92 11.21 -5.56 -13.24
N GLY A 93 12.14 -4.62 -13.08
CA GLY A 93 13.32 -4.75 -12.23
C GLY A 93 13.01 -4.69 -10.73
N LYS A 94 13.94 -5.18 -9.92
CA LYS A 94 13.94 -5.04 -8.46
C LYS A 94 15.00 -4.03 -8.08
N ILE A 95 14.60 -2.97 -7.39
CA ILE A 95 15.47 -1.84 -7.05
C ILE A 95 15.53 -1.71 -5.54
N GLY A 96 16.73 -1.57 -4.98
CA GLY A 96 16.96 -1.34 -3.56
C GLY A 96 17.46 0.07 -3.30
N LEU A 97 16.79 0.79 -2.40
CA LEU A 97 17.21 2.10 -1.90
C LEU A 97 17.78 1.92 -0.50
N PHE A 98 19.09 2.05 -0.35
CA PHE A 98 19.79 1.88 0.91
C PHE A 98 20.24 3.22 1.47
N GLY A 99 20.13 3.38 2.79
CA GLY A 99 20.58 4.59 3.47
C GLY A 99 20.14 4.61 4.93
N GLY A 100 20.80 5.40 5.74
CA GLY A 100 20.44 5.64 7.14
C GLY A 100 19.09 6.35 7.31
N ALA A 101 18.74 6.65 8.56
CA ALA A 101 17.55 7.44 8.84
C ALA A 101 17.72 8.89 8.35
N GLY A 102 16.64 9.49 7.86
CA GLY A 102 16.62 10.91 7.47
C GLY A 102 17.33 11.26 6.16
N VAL A 103 17.72 10.29 5.34
CA VAL A 103 18.41 10.54 4.06
C VAL A 103 17.46 10.68 2.85
N GLY A 104 16.16 10.77 3.09
CA GLY A 104 15.17 11.05 2.04
C GLY A 104 14.67 9.84 1.26
N LYS A 105 14.85 8.60 1.74
CA LYS A 105 14.32 7.40 1.08
C LYS A 105 12.81 7.46 0.84
N THR A 106 12.05 7.83 1.86
CA THR A 106 10.59 7.93 1.78
C THR A 106 10.17 9.01 0.78
N VAL A 107 10.82 10.17 0.80
CA VAL A 107 10.56 11.26 -0.15
C VAL A 107 10.81 10.80 -1.60
N LEU A 108 11.87 10.04 -1.82
CA LEU A 108 12.17 9.48 -3.15
C LEU A 108 11.09 8.49 -3.61
N ILE A 109 10.62 7.62 -2.71
CA ILE A 109 9.53 6.67 -3.01
C ILE A 109 8.23 7.42 -3.33
N GLN A 110 7.90 8.45 -2.56
CA GLN A 110 6.73 9.31 -2.81
C GLN A 110 6.78 9.96 -4.19
N GLU A 111 7.92 10.51 -4.55
CA GLU A 111 8.11 11.13 -5.87
C GLU A 111 8.02 10.11 -7.01
N LEU A 112 8.55 8.90 -6.82
CA LEU A 112 8.40 7.80 -7.77
C LEU A 112 6.93 7.42 -7.97
N ILE A 113 6.17 7.24 -6.89
CA ILE A 113 4.74 6.92 -6.95
C ILE A 113 3.98 8.03 -7.68
N ASN A 114 4.23 9.29 -7.32
CA ASN A 114 3.59 10.45 -7.94
C ASN A 114 3.89 10.54 -9.45
N ASN A 115 5.12 10.32 -9.85
CA ASN A 115 5.53 10.37 -11.25
C ASN A 115 4.97 9.19 -12.05
N ILE A 116 4.94 7.98 -11.49
CA ILE A 116 4.33 6.80 -12.13
C ILE A 116 2.83 7.04 -12.32
N ALA A 117 2.14 7.54 -11.32
CA ALA A 117 0.73 7.86 -11.41
C ALA A 117 0.45 8.90 -12.50
N LYS A 118 1.15 10.03 -12.48
CA LYS A 118 0.87 11.16 -13.38
C LYS A 118 1.37 10.99 -14.81
N LYS A 119 2.56 10.40 -14.99
CA LYS A 119 3.20 10.29 -16.30
C LYS A 119 2.91 8.99 -17.04
N HIS A 120 2.78 7.90 -16.30
CA HIS A 120 2.60 6.57 -16.88
C HIS A 120 1.19 6.02 -16.71
N ASN A 121 0.29 6.79 -16.07
CA ASN A 121 -1.07 6.34 -15.71
C ASN A 121 -1.05 4.96 -15.01
N GLY A 122 0.02 4.71 -14.27
CA GLY A 122 0.28 3.46 -13.59
C GLY A 122 -0.41 3.39 -12.22
N PHE A 123 -0.59 2.17 -11.74
CA PHE A 123 -1.09 1.93 -10.39
C PHE A 123 0.06 1.48 -9.49
N SER A 124 0.16 2.07 -8.32
CA SER A 124 1.20 1.77 -7.34
C SER A 124 0.59 1.10 -6.10
N VAL A 125 1.34 0.18 -5.52
CA VAL A 125 1.03 -0.38 -4.20
C VAL A 125 2.20 -0.07 -3.28
N PHE A 126 1.93 0.64 -2.21
CA PHE A 126 2.93 0.91 -1.17
C PHE A 126 2.68 0.02 0.04
N ALA A 127 3.68 -0.73 0.46
CA ALA A 127 3.66 -1.54 1.67
C ALA A 127 4.68 -0.98 2.67
N GLY A 128 4.19 -0.34 3.72
CA GLY A 128 5.01 0.13 4.84
C GLY A 128 5.15 -0.98 5.88
N VAL A 129 6.36 -1.49 6.06
CA VAL A 129 6.65 -2.59 6.99
C VAL A 129 7.69 -2.15 8.01
N GLY A 130 7.31 -2.15 9.29
CA GLY A 130 8.20 -1.77 10.39
C GLY A 130 8.57 -0.28 10.41
N GLU A 131 7.84 0.55 9.70
CA GLU A 131 8.04 2.01 9.70
C GLU A 131 7.32 2.68 10.88
N ARG A 132 7.65 3.94 11.13
CA ARG A 132 6.98 4.71 12.18
C ARG A 132 5.57 5.07 11.76
N THR A 133 4.60 4.90 12.64
CA THR A 133 3.19 5.24 12.39
C THR A 133 3.00 6.68 11.92
N ARG A 134 3.78 7.61 12.46
CA ARG A 134 3.75 9.02 12.04
C ARG A 134 4.13 9.18 10.56
N GLU A 135 5.21 8.53 10.11
CA GLU A 135 5.67 8.60 8.72
C GLU A 135 4.61 8.03 7.75
N GLY A 136 3.89 6.97 8.17
CA GLY A 136 2.78 6.43 7.40
C GLY A 136 1.60 7.41 7.29
N ASN A 137 1.25 8.10 8.36
CA ASN A 137 0.19 9.11 8.33
C ASN A 137 0.57 10.33 7.48
N ASP A 138 1.82 10.78 7.57
CA ASP A 138 2.33 11.87 6.75
C ASP A 138 2.30 11.46 5.27
N LEU A 139 2.70 10.23 4.93
CA LEU A 139 2.62 9.67 3.58
C LEU A 139 1.19 9.71 3.03
N LEU A 140 0.20 9.25 3.79
CA LEU A 140 -1.21 9.28 3.36
C LEU A 140 -1.66 10.71 3.05
N ARG A 141 -1.35 11.67 3.91
CA ARG A 141 -1.69 13.09 3.70
C ARG A 141 -1.06 13.64 2.44
N GLU A 142 0.24 13.43 2.24
CA GLU A 142 0.96 13.89 1.06
C GLU A 142 0.42 13.27 -0.24
N MET A 143 0.01 11.99 -0.22
CA MET A 143 -0.64 11.35 -1.36
C MET A 143 -2.01 11.95 -1.69
N ILE A 144 -2.77 12.40 -0.69
CA ILE A 144 -4.03 13.12 -0.89
C ILE A 144 -3.76 14.53 -1.41
N GLU A 145 -2.80 15.26 -0.85
CA GLU A 145 -2.42 16.60 -1.28
C GLU A 145 -1.91 16.64 -2.72
N SER A 146 -1.09 15.65 -3.10
CA SER A 146 -0.56 15.52 -4.47
C SER A 146 -1.62 15.06 -5.49
N GLY A 147 -2.79 14.59 -5.03
CA GLY A 147 -3.88 14.12 -5.88
C GLY A 147 -3.68 12.73 -6.46
N VAL A 148 -2.72 11.95 -5.95
CA VAL A 148 -2.54 10.53 -6.29
C VAL A 148 -3.62 9.69 -5.62
N ILE A 149 -4.00 10.04 -4.39
CA ILE A 149 -5.21 9.59 -3.70
C ILE A 149 -6.24 10.70 -3.81
N ARG A 150 -7.43 10.39 -4.30
CA ARG A 150 -8.48 11.35 -4.58
C ARG A 150 -9.67 11.14 -3.65
N TYR A 151 -9.67 11.83 -2.52
CA TYR A 151 -10.79 11.83 -1.58
C TYR A 151 -11.85 12.90 -1.90
N GLY A 152 -11.60 13.72 -2.94
CA GLY A 152 -12.45 14.84 -3.32
C GLY A 152 -12.04 16.18 -2.69
N GLU A 153 -12.39 17.28 -3.36
CA GLU A 153 -11.98 18.63 -2.94
C GLU A 153 -12.55 19.01 -1.56
N ALA A 154 -13.81 18.64 -1.27
CA ALA A 154 -14.44 18.95 0.01
C ALA A 154 -13.73 18.28 1.21
N PHE A 155 -13.17 17.07 1.01
CA PHE A 155 -12.36 16.40 2.00
C PHE A 155 -10.99 17.10 2.14
N LYS A 156 -10.35 17.43 1.03
CA LYS A 156 -9.05 18.10 0.99
C LYS A 156 -9.05 19.44 1.70
N GLU A 157 -10.04 20.29 1.41
CA GLU A 157 -10.22 21.57 2.12
C GLU A 157 -10.43 21.39 3.63
N GLY A 158 -11.13 20.33 4.05
CA GLY A 158 -11.30 19.99 5.46
C GLY A 158 -9.98 19.59 6.10
N MET A 159 -9.23 18.75 5.42
CA MET A 159 -7.92 18.24 5.88
C MET A 159 -6.90 19.38 6.05
N GLU A 160 -6.84 20.34 5.12
CA GLU A 160 -5.98 21.53 5.22
C GLU A 160 -6.32 22.41 6.42
N LYS A 161 -7.60 22.44 6.84
CA LYS A 161 -8.07 23.11 8.05
C LYS A 161 -7.92 22.26 9.33
N GLY A 162 -7.29 21.09 9.24
CA GLY A 162 -7.07 20.19 10.37
C GLY A 162 -8.28 19.29 10.71
N HIS A 163 -9.29 19.22 9.87
CA HIS A 163 -10.48 18.39 10.07
C HIS A 163 -10.43 17.14 9.18
N TRP A 164 -10.38 15.97 9.83
CA TRP A 164 -10.43 14.68 9.16
C TRP A 164 -11.88 14.15 9.15
N ASP A 165 -12.64 14.47 8.11
CA ASP A 165 -14.08 14.15 8.03
C ASP A 165 -14.36 13.20 6.85
N LEU A 166 -14.42 11.92 7.15
CA LEU A 166 -14.66 10.86 6.15
C LEU A 166 -16.04 10.94 5.47
N SER A 167 -16.99 11.67 6.05
CA SER A 167 -18.31 11.85 5.41
C SER A 167 -18.25 12.67 4.12
N LYS A 168 -17.15 13.40 3.91
CA LYS A 168 -16.90 14.26 2.74
C LYS A 168 -16.12 13.55 1.64
N VAL A 169 -15.78 12.29 1.81
CA VAL A 169 -15.07 11.52 0.78
C VAL A 169 -16.01 11.27 -0.41
N ASP A 170 -15.57 11.67 -1.60
CA ASP A 170 -16.25 11.36 -2.85
C ASP A 170 -15.77 10.02 -3.40
N TYR A 171 -16.61 9.00 -3.33
CA TYR A 171 -16.29 7.67 -3.80
C TYR A 171 -16.05 7.58 -5.31
N ASN A 172 -16.67 8.46 -6.12
CA ASN A 172 -16.43 8.49 -7.56
C ASN A 172 -15.02 9.02 -7.88
N GLU A 173 -14.54 9.98 -7.09
CA GLU A 173 -13.15 10.44 -7.20
C GLU A 173 -12.17 9.44 -6.62
N LEU A 174 -12.54 8.74 -5.53
CA LEU A 174 -11.71 7.71 -4.91
C LEU A 174 -11.33 6.59 -5.89
N GLU A 175 -12.26 6.13 -6.72
CA GLU A 175 -12.03 5.11 -7.74
C GLU A 175 -10.99 5.52 -8.80
N LYS A 176 -10.76 6.81 -8.97
CA LYS A 176 -9.72 7.36 -9.88
C LYS A 176 -8.34 7.44 -9.23
N SER A 177 -8.20 7.06 -7.98
CA SER A 177 -6.93 7.01 -7.28
C SER A 177 -6.00 5.98 -7.92
N GLN A 178 -4.69 6.26 -7.86
CA GLN A 178 -3.68 5.46 -8.55
C GLN A 178 -2.70 4.78 -7.58
N VAL A 179 -3.08 4.70 -6.31
CA VAL A 179 -2.27 4.03 -5.28
C VAL A 179 -3.16 3.32 -4.28
N SER A 180 -2.65 2.21 -3.72
CA SER A 180 -3.17 1.57 -2.52
C SER A 180 -2.06 1.51 -1.47
N LEU A 181 -2.42 1.69 -0.21
CA LEU A 181 -1.50 1.67 0.91
C LEU A 181 -1.78 0.45 1.79
N ILE A 182 -0.73 -0.25 2.18
CA ILE A 182 -0.79 -1.37 3.12
C ILE A 182 0.16 -1.05 4.27
N PHE A 183 -0.37 -0.93 5.48
CA PHE A 183 0.42 -0.57 6.65
C PHE A 183 0.60 -1.76 7.58
N GLY A 184 1.88 -2.15 7.76
CA GLY A 184 2.39 -3.00 8.82
C GLY A 184 3.40 -2.22 9.65
N GLN A 185 2.94 -1.12 10.26
CA GLN A 185 3.75 -0.16 11.00
C GLN A 185 4.23 -0.74 12.35
N MET A 186 5.10 -0.01 13.05
CA MET A 186 5.67 -0.46 14.33
C MET A 186 4.65 -0.71 15.43
N ASN A 187 3.44 -0.19 15.32
CA ASN A 187 2.33 -0.42 16.25
C ASN A 187 1.53 -1.69 15.95
N GLU A 188 1.77 -2.34 14.82
CA GLU A 188 1.15 -3.61 14.48
C GLU A 188 1.85 -4.78 15.16
N PRO A 189 1.14 -5.89 15.43
CA PRO A 189 1.75 -7.10 15.98
C PRO A 189 2.87 -7.64 15.11
N PRO A 190 3.96 -8.16 15.69
CA PRO A 190 5.16 -8.58 14.94
C PRO A 190 5.04 -9.91 14.19
N GLY A 191 3.89 -10.60 14.29
CA GLY A 191 3.64 -11.93 13.74
C GLY A 191 3.27 -12.05 12.26
#